data_491250842ffe4482111785bfd95e60e9
#
_entry.id   491250842ffe4482111785bfd95e60e9
#
_cell.length_a   1.000
_cell.length_b   1.000
_cell.length_c   1.000
_cell.angle_alpha   90.00
_cell.angle_beta   90.00
_cell.angle_gamma   90.00
#
_symmetry.space_group_name_H-M   'P 1'
#
loop_
_entity.id
_entity.type
_entity.pdbx_description
1 polymer ?
#
loop_
_entity_poly.entity_id
_entity_poly.type
_entity_poly.pdbx_seq_one_letter_code
_entity_poly.pdbx_strand_id
1 'polypeptide(L)'
;MGDREEIARFYDRGSDLMRELLEALAAAPEQLRTFPEVEDILAWPRRRIASVVGGVWHLRMTEFGGRRPYRFMDEDRSASGRWEIWVDTIQADAIRGAQGD
;
A
#
# COMPACT_ATOMS: atom_id res chain seq x y z
N MET A 1 4.78 1.05 -8.84
CA MET A 1 3.99 1.36 -10.06
C MET A 1 3.90 2.87 -10.26
N GLY A 2 4.07 3.32 -11.49
CA GLY A 2 3.86 4.72 -11.86
C GLY A 2 2.70 4.92 -12.82
N ASP A 3 2.09 3.84 -13.26
CA ASP A 3 0.99 3.84 -14.23
C ASP A 3 -0.35 3.82 -13.49
N ARG A 4 -1.16 4.84 -13.71
CA ARG A 4 -2.47 4.99 -13.03
C ARG A 4 -3.43 3.85 -13.36
N GLU A 5 -3.44 3.37 -14.60
CA GLU A 5 -4.32 2.26 -15.00
C GLU A 5 -3.90 0.96 -14.30
N GLU A 6 -2.61 0.71 -14.17
CA GLU A 6 -2.11 -0.46 -13.48
C GLU A 6 -2.44 -0.43 -12.00
N ILE A 7 -2.28 0.73 -11.36
CA ILE A 7 -2.62 0.91 -9.94
C ILE A 7 -4.12 0.67 -9.72
N ALA A 8 -4.97 1.21 -10.59
CA ALA A 8 -6.40 0.99 -10.52
C ALA A 8 -6.76 -0.49 -10.67
N ARG A 9 -6.11 -1.20 -11.60
CA ARG A 9 -6.31 -2.65 -11.75
C ARG A 9 -5.88 -3.42 -10.50
N PHE A 10 -4.76 -3.02 -9.88
CA PHE A 10 -4.32 -3.64 -8.64
C PHE A 10 -5.37 -3.47 -7.54
N TYR A 11 -5.89 -2.26 -7.40
CA TYR A 11 -6.95 -1.96 -6.45
C TYR A 11 -8.18 -2.84 -6.70
N ASP A 12 -8.62 -2.97 -7.94
CA ASP A 12 -9.78 -3.78 -8.31
C ASP A 12 -9.56 -5.27 -8.05
N ARG A 13 -8.35 -5.76 -8.25
CA ARG A 13 -7.99 -7.17 -8.05
C ARG A 13 -7.72 -7.51 -6.60
N GLY A 14 -7.45 -6.51 -5.77
CA GLY A 14 -7.09 -6.71 -4.38
C GLY A 14 -8.27 -7.14 -3.50
N SER A 15 -7.95 -7.71 -2.34
CA SER A 15 -8.93 -8.02 -1.31
C SER A 15 -9.42 -6.74 -0.63
N ASP A 16 -10.50 -6.85 0.14
CA ASP A 16 -11.02 -5.72 0.91
C ASP A 16 -9.96 -5.12 1.84
N LEU A 17 -9.16 -5.97 2.49
CA LEU A 17 -8.09 -5.49 3.39
C LEU A 17 -6.99 -4.78 2.61
N MET A 18 -6.62 -5.25 1.43
CA MET A 18 -5.66 -4.55 0.57
C MET A 18 -6.18 -3.18 0.15
N ARG A 19 -7.47 -3.08 -0.17
CA ARG A 19 -8.09 -1.80 -0.52
C ARG A 19 -8.09 -0.84 0.67
N GLU A 20 -8.41 -1.31 1.87
CA GLU A 20 -8.34 -0.50 3.09
C GLU A 20 -6.93 0.05 3.30
N LEU A 21 -5.90 -0.78 3.13
CA LEU A 21 -4.51 -0.35 3.24
C LEU A 21 -4.19 0.75 2.22
N LEU A 22 -4.52 0.53 0.96
CA LEU A 22 -4.24 1.50 -0.10
C LEU A 22 -4.99 2.82 0.14
N GLU A 23 -6.23 2.75 0.57
CA GLU A 23 -7.04 3.94 0.89
C GLU A 23 -6.46 4.74 2.04
N ALA A 24 -5.99 4.06 3.08
CA ALA A 24 -5.34 4.72 4.23
C ALA A 24 -4.05 5.43 3.80
N LEU A 25 -3.24 4.80 2.96
CA LEU A 25 -2.02 5.43 2.45
C LEU A 25 -2.34 6.60 1.52
N ALA A 26 -3.36 6.47 0.69
CA ALA A 26 -3.79 7.52 -0.25
C ALA A 26 -4.36 8.75 0.45
N ALA A 27 -4.86 8.59 1.68
CA ALA A 27 -5.37 9.71 2.48
C ALA A 27 -4.25 10.68 2.90
N ALA A 28 -3.00 10.23 2.91
CA ALA A 28 -1.84 11.05 3.26
C ALA A 28 -0.68 10.75 2.30
N PRO A 29 -0.76 11.24 1.04
CA PRO A 29 0.29 10.98 0.05
C PRO A 29 1.66 11.48 0.52
N GLU A 30 2.71 10.78 0.13
CA GLU A 30 4.11 11.10 0.44
C GLU A 30 4.47 10.98 1.93
N GLN A 31 3.55 10.52 2.77
CA GLN A 31 3.81 10.38 4.19
C GLN A 31 4.23 8.94 4.52
N LEU A 32 5.49 8.77 4.91
CA LEU A 32 6.04 7.48 5.31
C LEU A 32 5.40 7.04 6.63
N ARG A 33 4.97 5.78 6.66
CA ARG A 33 4.34 5.17 7.84
C ARG A 33 5.03 3.87 8.18
N THR A 34 5.29 3.63 9.46
CA THR A 34 5.71 2.32 9.92
C THR A 34 4.50 1.38 9.96
N PHE A 35 4.73 0.08 10.02
CA PHE A 35 3.63 -0.89 10.10
C PHE A 35 2.76 -0.69 11.34
N PRO A 36 3.32 -0.50 12.56
CA PRO A 36 2.48 -0.20 13.73
C PRO A 36 1.62 1.06 13.56
N GLU A 37 2.15 2.10 12.91
CA GLU A 37 1.37 3.32 12.65
C GLU A 37 0.18 3.04 11.73
N VAL A 38 0.36 2.24 10.69
CA VAL A 38 -0.73 1.86 9.78
C VAL A 38 -1.79 1.05 10.52
N GLU A 39 -1.36 0.11 11.36
CA GLU A 39 -2.29 -0.68 12.16
C GLU A 39 -3.11 0.18 13.12
N ASP A 40 -2.50 1.21 13.72
CA ASP A 40 -3.22 2.17 14.57
C ASP A 40 -4.24 2.99 13.77
N ILE A 41 -3.84 3.48 12.60
CA ILE A 41 -4.72 4.27 11.72
C ILE A 41 -5.94 3.47 11.29
N LEU A 42 -5.74 2.19 10.96
CA LEU A 42 -6.80 1.31 10.48
C LEU A 42 -7.54 0.58 11.60
N ALA A 43 -7.08 0.73 12.84
CA ALA A 43 -7.59 -0.02 13.99
C ALA A 43 -7.52 -1.54 13.75
N TRP A 44 -6.43 -1.99 13.14
CA TRP A 44 -6.21 -3.40 12.86
C TRP A 44 -5.55 -4.10 14.05
N PRO A 45 -5.82 -5.40 14.21
CA PRO A 45 -5.09 -6.22 15.17
C PRO A 45 -3.59 -6.23 14.87
N ARG A 46 -2.79 -6.43 15.89
CA ARG A 46 -1.33 -6.53 15.78
C ARG A 46 -0.95 -7.56 14.71
N ARG A 47 -0.02 -7.20 13.87
CA ARG A 47 0.55 -8.00 12.77
C ARG A 47 -0.38 -8.23 11.57
N ARG A 48 -1.55 -7.61 11.53
CA ARG A 48 -2.41 -7.73 10.35
C ARG A 48 -1.73 -7.13 9.11
N ILE A 49 -1.00 -6.03 9.28
CA ILE A 49 -0.31 -5.38 8.15
C ILE A 49 0.67 -6.34 7.46
N ALA A 50 1.40 -7.14 8.21
CA ALA A 50 2.34 -8.11 7.62
C ALA A 50 1.60 -9.15 6.76
N SER A 51 0.45 -9.62 7.21
CA SER A 51 -0.37 -10.56 6.47
C SER A 51 -0.92 -9.93 5.17
N VAL A 52 -1.40 -8.68 5.25
CA VAL A 52 -1.93 -7.97 4.08
C VAL A 52 -0.83 -7.69 3.07
N VAL A 53 0.35 -7.27 3.53
CA VAL A 53 1.52 -7.05 2.66
C VAL A 53 1.96 -8.35 2.01
N GLY A 54 1.86 -9.48 2.71
CA GLY A 54 2.11 -10.81 2.12
C GLY A 54 1.13 -11.13 0.99
N GLY A 55 -0.15 -10.78 1.14
CA GLY A 55 -1.13 -10.92 0.08
C GLY A 55 -0.84 -10.02 -1.11
N VAL A 56 -0.42 -8.79 -0.86
CA VAL A 56 0.02 -7.87 -1.92
C VAL A 56 1.22 -8.45 -2.66
N TRP A 57 2.19 -9.03 -1.93
CA TRP A 57 3.34 -9.68 -2.55
C TRP A 57 2.90 -10.78 -3.52
N HIS A 58 1.98 -11.63 -3.09
CA HIS A 58 1.49 -12.72 -3.93
C HIS A 58 0.81 -12.18 -5.20
N LEU A 59 -0.08 -11.20 -5.06
CA LEU A 59 -0.80 -10.61 -6.20
C LEU A 59 0.16 -9.92 -7.19
N ARG A 60 1.11 -9.12 -6.69
CA ARG A 60 2.04 -8.42 -7.56
C ARG A 60 2.97 -9.36 -8.32
N MET A 61 3.37 -10.45 -7.69
CA MET A 61 4.26 -11.43 -8.34
C MET A 61 3.52 -12.27 -9.39
N THR A 62 2.24 -12.57 -9.18
CA THR A 62 1.47 -13.42 -10.09
C THR A 62 0.83 -12.65 -11.25
N GLU A 63 0.45 -11.38 -11.05
CA GLU A 63 -0.33 -10.64 -12.05
C GLU A 63 0.27 -9.30 -12.47
N PHE A 64 1.24 -8.77 -11.74
CA PHE A 64 1.74 -7.41 -11.97
C PHE A 64 3.26 -7.33 -12.17
N GLY A 65 3.90 -8.43 -12.53
CA GLY A 65 5.32 -8.44 -12.85
C GLY A 65 6.23 -7.99 -11.70
N GLY A 66 5.80 -8.19 -10.47
CA GLY A 66 6.57 -7.81 -9.28
C GLY A 66 6.45 -6.34 -8.86
N ARG A 67 5.67 -5.54 -9.59
CA ARG A 67 5.52 -4.11 -9.27
C ARG A 67 4.54 -3.91 -8.12
N ARG A 68 4.86 -2.96 -7.22
CA ARG A 68 4.04 -2.63 -6.05
C ARG A 68 3.12 -1.43 -6.34
N PRO A 69 1.88 -1.42 -5.78
CA PRO A 69 1.00 -0.25 -5.88
C PRO A 69 1.36 0.87 -4.90
N TYR A 70 2.35 0.63 -4.05
CA TYR A 70 2.86 1.58 -3.05
C TYR A 70 4.38 1.55 -3.06
N ARG A 71 5.00 2.49 -2.35
CA ARG A 71 6.44 2.53 -2.13
C ARG A 71 6.77 1.92 -0.79
N PHE A 72 7.98 1.39 -0.68
CA PHE A 72 8.39 0.60 0.48
C PHE A 72 9.88 0.82 0.74
N MET A 73 10.25 0.91 2.00
CA MET A 73 11.65 1.00 2.43
C MET A 73 11.88 0.02 3.57
N ASP A 74 12.93 -0.79 3.45
CA ASP A 74 13.27 -1.76 4.48
C ASP A 74 13.95 -1.08 5.70
N GLU A 75 14.08 -1.83 6.78
CA GLU A 75 14.63 -1.32 8.04
C GLU A 75 16.07 -0.82 7.93
N ASP A 76 16.86 -1.38 7.00
CA ASP A 76 18.27 -1.01 6.84
C ASP A 76 18.45 0.37 6.22
N ARG A 77 17.48 0.81 5.40
CA ARG A 77 17.55 2.07 4.67
C ARG A 77 16.66 3.18 5.23
N SER A 78 15.69 2.83 6.07
CA SER A 78 14.78 3.82 6.62
C SER A 78 15.43 4.63 7.74
N ALA A 79 15.00 5.89 7.89
CA ALA A 79 15.49 6.77 8.95
C ALA A 79 15.02 6.28 10.34
N SER A 80 13.89 5.62 10.41
CA SER A 80 13.35 5.11 11.68
C SER A 80 13.95 3.77 12.12
N GLY A 81 14.69 3.10 11.25
CA GLY A 81 15.20 1.74 11.49
C GLY A 81 14.10 0.67 11.42
N ARG A 82 12.93 1.01 10.87
CA ARG A 82 11.79 0.11 10.73
C ARG A 82 11.33 0.08 9.27
N TRP A 83 10.57 -0.93 8.90
CA TRP A 83 9.93 -0.97 7.60
C TRP A 83 8.91 0.16 7.48
N GLU A 84 8.97 0.88 6.38
CA GLU A 84 8.09 2.00 6.10
C GLU A 84 7.40 1.82 4.75
N ILE A 85 6.16 2.30 4.67
CA ILE A 85 5.29 2.16 3.50
C ILE A 85 4.58 3.50 3.24
N TRP A 86 4.40 3.85 1.98
CA TRP A 86 3.69 5.07 1.59
C TRP A 86 3.28 5.00 0.12
N VAL A 87 2.43 5.92 -0.30
CA VAL A 87 2.14 6.13 -1.72
C VAL A 87 2.57 7.54 -2.13
N ASP A 88 3.02 7.68 -3.36
CA ASP A 88 3.28 9.01 -3.93
C ASP A 88 1.97 9.65 -4.40
N THR A 89 2.05 10.89 -4.88
CA THR A 89 0.87 11.64 -5.31
C THR A 89 0.15 10.96 -6.48
N ILE A 90 0.89 10.41 -7.44
CA ILE A 90 0.31 9.71 -8.60
C ILE A 90 -0.41 8.44 -8.14
N GLN A 91 0.21 7.67 -7.27
CA GLN A 91 -0.41 6.45 -6.73
C GLN A 91 -1.66 6.78 -5.92
N ALA A 92 -1.62 7.82 -5.09
CA ALA A 92 -2.77 8.25 -4.31
C ALA A 92 -3.94 8.66 -5.21
N ASP A 93 -3.67 9.44 -6.24
CA ASP A 93 -4.70 9.86 -7.20
C ASP A 93 -5.35 8.66 -7.90
N ALA A 94 -4.54 7.69 -8.31
CA ALA A 94 -5.04 6.49 -8.97
C ALA A 94 -5.92 5.65 -8.03
N ILE A 95 -5.52 5.52 -6.77
CA ILE A 95 -6.30 4.79 -5.77
C ILE A 95 -7.64 5.48 -5.52
N ARG A 96 -7.64 6.80 -5.35
CA ARG A 96 -8.87 7.57 -5.16
C ARG A 96 -9.81 7.44 -6.36
N GLY A 97 -9.27 7.50 -7.58
CA GLY A 97 -10.05 7.29 -8.79
C GLY A 97 -10.68 5.91 -8.84
N ALA A 98 -9.95 4.87 -8.43
CA ALA A 98 -10.45 3.51 -8.39
C ALA A 98 -11.53 3.31 -7.31
N GLN A 99 -11.50 4.10 -6.23
CA GLN A 99 -12.57 4.09 -5.22
C GLN A 99 -13.91 4.61 -5.76
N GLY A 100 -13.93 5.27 -6.90
CA GLY A 100 -15.17 5.78 -7.51
C GLY A 100 -15.59 7.16 -7.02
N ASP A 101 -14.66 7.93 -6.57
CA ASP A 101 -14.94 9.32 -6.14
C ASP A 101 -15.04 10.31 -7.30
#